data_06b19777e797708266c3e43974a1ae4c
#
_entry.id   06b19777e797708266c3e43974a1ae4c
#
_cell.length_a   1.000
_cell.length_b   1.000
_cell.length_c   1.000
_cell.angle_alpha   90.00
_cell.angle_beta   90.00
_cell.angle_gamma   90.00
#
_symmetry.space_group_name_H-M   'P 1'
#
loop_
_entity.id
_entity.type
_entity.pdbx_description
1 polymer ?
#
loop_
_entity_poly.entity_id
_entity_poly.type
_entity_poly.pdbx_seq_one_letter_code
_entity_poly.pdbx_strand_id
1 'polypeptide(L)'
;MQIKKRETLNTDILIIGGGTAGCYAALTIAEKSGYSVLIAEKANIKRSGCLAAGVNAINAYIVEGRKPEDYVDYAKKDADGIVREDLLLTMSEGLNRVTEKMEKLGLVILKDENGKYVARGNRNIKINGENIKPILADAVKALPGCTILNRVNITDFYVENNTICGAYGFSIDETEENGEKCGTAYLIKARKVLCATGGAAGLYRPNNPGFSRHKMWYPPFNTGAGYAMGINAGAEMTTFEMRFIALR
;
A
#
# COMPACT_ATOMS: atom_id res chain seq x y z
N MET A 1 -13.14 -10.68 22.12
CA MET A 1 -13.92 -9.53 21.63
C MET A 1 -15.27 -10.03 21.18
N GLN A 2 -16.36 -9.57 21.80
CA GLN A 2 -17.72 -9.81 21.30
C GLN A 2 -18.10 -8.71 20.31
N ILE A 3 -18.64 -9.07 19.15
CA ILE A 3 -19.18 -8.09 18.21
C ILE A 3 -20.64 -7.82 18.58
N LYS A 4 -20.92 -6.62 19.06
CA LYS A 4 -22.29 -6.19 19.41
C LYS A 4 -22.86 -5.15 18.47
N LYS A 5 -21.98 -4.38 17.83
CA LYS A 5 -22.37 -3.33 16.88
C LYS A 5 -22.16 -3.78 15.44
N ARG A 6 -23.08 -3.46 14.55
CA ARG A 6 -22.97 -3.66 13.10
C ARG A 6 -23.21 -2.34 12.40
N GLU A 7 -22.30 -1.98 11.52
CA GLU A 7 -22.39 -0.76 10.73
C GLU A 7 -22.30 -1.07 9.24
N THR A 8 -23.15 -0.43 8.47
CA THR A 8 -23.07 -0.44 7.01
C THR A 8 -22.62 0.93 6.54
N LEU A 9 -21.50 0.98 5.82
CA LEU A 9 -20.95 2.18 5.24
C LEU A 9 -21.03 2.10 3.72
N ASN A 10 -21.16 3.27 3.07
CA ASN A 10 -21.20 3.36 1.62
C ASN A 10 -20.14 4.34 1.12
N THR A 11 -19.50 4.00 0.00
CA THR A 11 -18.52 4.85 -0.66
C THR A 11 -18.49 4.52 -2.16
N ASP A 12 -18.00 5.42 -3.01
CA ASP A 12 -17.76 5.06 -4.40
C ASP A 12 -16.58 4.11 -4.52
N ILE A 13 -15.50 4.39 -3.80
CA ILE A 13 -14.27 3.59 -3.88
C ILE A 13 -13.81 3.21 -2.47
N LEU A 14 -13.67 1.91 -2.24
CA LEU A 14 -13.05 1.36 -1.04
C LEU A 14 -11.59 1.02 -1.33
N ILE A 15 -10.68 1.52 -0.50
CA ILE A 15 -9.26 1.15 -0.49
C ILE A 15 -8.97 0.33 0.76
N ILE A 16 -8.52 -0.91 0.58
CA ILE A 16 -8.14 -1.80 1.67
C ILE A 16 -6.63 -1.70 1.87
N GLY A 17 -6.22 -1.05 2.95
CA GLY A 17 -4.82 -0.79 3.29
C GLY A 17 -4.40 0.65 3.01
N GLY A 18 -4.05 1.37 4.06
CA GLY A 18 -3.58 2.76 4.04
C GLY A 18 -2.04 2.87 3.94
N GLY A 19 -1.37 1.91 3.34
CA GLY A 19 0.06 1.98 3.00
C GLY A 19 0.33 3.02 1.92
N THR A 20 1.57 3.06 1.39
CA THR A 20 1.95 4.01 0.34
C THR A 20 1.05 3.92 -0.89
N ALA A 21 0.79 2.69 -1.36
CA ALA A 21 -0.06 2.45 -2.54
C ALA A 21 -1.49 2.95 -2.31
N GLY A 22 -2.09 2.65 -1.15
CA GLY A 22 -3.45 3.09 -0.83
C GLY A 22 -3.56 4.61 -0.68
N CYS A 23 -2.61 5.24 0.00
CA CYS A 23 -2.57 6.71 0.09
C CYS A 23 -2.42 7.36 -1.28
N TYR A 24 -1.53 6.83 -2.12
CA TYR A 24 -1.29 7.38 -3.45
C TYR A 24 -2.49 7.23 -4.37
N ALA A 25 -3.19 6.09 -4.27
CA ALA A 25 -4.44 5.86 -4.99
C ALA A 25 -5.52 6.88 -4.58
N ALA A 26 -5.70 7.12 -3.27
CA ALA A 26 -6.67 8.11 -2.78
C ALA A 26 -6.38 9.51 -3.32
N LEU A 27 -5.11 9.95 -3.28
CA LEU A 27 -4.68 11.23 -3.85
C LEU A 27 -4.97 11.31 -5.36
N THR A 28 -4.73 10.22 -6.09
CA THR A 28 -4.95 10.19 -7.53
C THR A 28 -6.45 10.20 -7.89
N ILE A 29 -7.27 9.50 -7.12
CA ILE A 29 -8.73 9.49 -7.29
C ILE A 29 -9.28 10.90 -7.06
N ALA A 30 -8.88 11.56 -5.97
CA ALA A 30 -9.33 12.91 -5.66
C ALA A 30 -8.93 13.94 -6.72
N GLU A 31 -7.76 13.78 -7.34
CA GLU A 31 -7.30 14.67 -8.42
C GLU A 31 -8.08 14.48 -9.74
N LYS A 32 -8.55 13.27 -9.99
CA LYS A 32 -9.13 12.90 -11.29
C LYS A 32 -10.66 12.76 -11.28
N SER A 33 -11.26 12.76 -10.10
CA SER A 33 -12.70 12.53 -9.98
C SER A 33 -13.26 13.18 -8.70
N GLY A 34 -14.59 13.30 -8.65
CA GLY A 34 -15.32 13.69 -7.44
C GLY A 34 -15.83 12.51 -6.60
N TYR A 35 -15.26 11.31 -6.79
CA TYR A 35 -15.71 10.12 -6.08
C TYR A 35 -15.35 10.17 -4.60
N SER A 36 -16.28 9.72 -3.75
CA SER A 36 -16.00 9.46 -2.34
C SER A 36 -15.04 8.27 -2.19
N VAL A 37 -14.08 8.40 -1.27
CA VAL A 37 -13.10 7.36 -0.97
C VAL A 37 -13.18 6.98 0.49
N LEU A 38 -13.18 5.68 0.79
CA LEU A 38 -13.01 5.17 2.13
C LEU A 38 -11.76 4.30 2.17
N ILE A 39 -10.83 4.62 3.08
CA ILE A 39 -9.64 3.80 3.34
C ILE A 39 -9.87 3.02 4.63
N ALA A 40 -9.85 1.69 4.55
CA ALA A 40 -9.84 0.81 5.71
C ALA A 40 -8.40 0.39 6.01
N GLU A 41 -7.85 0.82 7.14
CA GLU A 41 -6.48 0.56 7.57
C GLU A 41 -6.46 -0.26 8.86
N LYS A 42 -5.77 -1.40 8.82
CA LYS A 42 -5.66 -2.30 9.97
C LYS A 42 -4.90 -1.70 11.15
N ALA A 43 -3.88 -0.88 10.88
CA ALA A 43 -3.11 -0.17 11.90
C ALA A 43 -3.52 1.31 11.99
N ASN A 44 -2.60 2.21 11.74
CA ASN A 44 -2.83 3.65 11.64
C ASN A 44 -2.20 4.19 10.36
N ILE A 45 -2.98 4.90 9.57
CA ILE A 45 -2.54 5.41 8.26
C ILE A 45 -1.26 6.25 8.35
N LYS A 46 -1.00 6.92 9.47
CA LYS A 46 0.18 7.76 9.65
C LYS A 46 1.49 6.97 9.67
N ARG A 47 1.43 5.69 10.09
CA ARG A 47 2.61 4.83 10.28
C ARG A 47 2.41 3.40 9.80
N SER A 48 1.51 3.15 8.87
CA SER A 48 1.30 1.83 8.27
C SER A 48 2.09 1.62 6.99
N GLY A 49 2.31 0.35 6.65
CA GLY A 49 3.02 -0.07 5.45
C GLY A 49 4.54 -0.08 5.57
N CYS A 50 5.21 -0.61 4.55
CA CYS A 50 6.67 -0.82 4.55
C CYS A 50 7.47 0.49 4.67
N LEU A 51 7.00 1.57 4.05
CA LEU A 51 7.70 2.86 4.08
C LEU A 51 7.54 3.62 5.40
N ALA A 52 6.77 3.08 6.36
CA ALA A 52 6.62 3.69 7.69
C ALA A 52 7.93 3.69 8.49
N ALA A 53 8.87 2.80 8.17
CA ALA A 53 10.21 2.76 8.77
C ALA A 53 11.14 3.86 8.23
N GLY A 54 10.71 4.57 7.17
CA GLY A 54 11.56 5.51 6.44
C GLY A 54 12.48 4.80 5.45
N VAL A 55 12.89 5.50 4.42
CA VAL A 55 13.80 5.03 3.39
C VAL A 55 14.75 6.14 2.96
N ASN A 56 15.93 5.79 2.51
CA ASN A 56 16.97 6.76 2.08
C ASN A 56 17.16 6.83 0.55
N ALA A 57 16.37 6.07 -0.19
CA ALA A 57 16.40 6.08 -1.64
C ALA A 57 15.05 5.67 -2.23
N ILE A 58 14.72 6.23 -3.39
CA ILE A 58 13.73 5.69 -4.30
C ILE A 58 14.48 4.79 -5.26
N ASN A 59 14.19 3.48 -5.22
CA ASN A 59 14.92 2.46 -5.97
C ASN A 59 14.36 2.20 -7.38
N ALA A 60 13.31 2.91 -7.75
CA ALA A 60 12.68 2.83 -9.05
C ALA A 60 12.48 4.26 -9.57
N TYR A 61 13.44 4.72 -10.36
CA TYR A 61 13.46 6.04 -10.98
C TYR A 61 14.17 5.94 -12.34
N ILE A 62 13.60 6.55 -13.34
CA ILE A 62 14.21 6.58 -14.67
C ILE A 62 15.19 7.76 -14.71
N VAL A 63 16.47 7.47 -14.50
CA VAL A 63 17.54 8.47 -14.49
C VAL A 63 17.83 8.96 -15.92
N GLU A 64 18.45 10.13 -16.05
CA GLU A 64 18.81 10.72 -17.33
C GLU A 64 19.59 9.74 -18.22
N GLY A 65 19.23 9.63 -19.48
CA GLY A 65 19.81 8.68 -20.45
C GLY A 65 19.26 7.24 -20.37
N ARG A 66 18.28 7.01 -19.50
CA ARG A 66 17.55 5.74 -19.40
C ARG A 66 16.11 5.90 -19.85
N LYS A 67 15.45 4.75 -20.12
CA LYS A 67 14.05 4.67 -20.55
C LYS A 67 13.30 3.64 -19.70
N PRO A 68 11.95 3.69 -19.68
CA PRO A 68 11.13 2.78 -18.88
C PRO A 68 11.42 1.30 -19.11
N GLU A 69 11.72 0.91 -20.35
CA GLU A 69 12.04 -0.47 -20.72
C GLU A 69 13.33 -0.97 -20.03
N ASP A 70 14.31 -0.11 -19.78
CA ASP A 70 15.52 -0.49 -19.03
C ASP A 70 15.21 -0.99 -17.61
N TYR A 71 14.12 -0.46 -17.00
CA TYR A 71 13.67 -0.93 -15.71
C TYR A 71 12.97 -2.30 -15.83
N VAL A 72 12.22 -2.53 -16.89
CA VAL A 72 11.59 -3.83 -17.18
C VAL A 72 12.67 -4.90 -17.37
N ASP A 73 13.68 -4.63 -18.20
CA ASP A 73 14.81 -5.52 -18.45
C ASP A 73 15.55 -5.86 -17.15
N TYR A 74 15.80 -4.84 -16.32
CA TYR A 74 16.40 -5.05 -15.00
C TYR A 74 15.54 -6.00 -14.13
N ALA A 75 14.24 -5.74 -14.02
CA ALA A 75 13.34 -6.53 -13.17
C ALA A 75 13.19 -7.97 -13.70
N LYS A 76 13.14 -8.14 -15.03
CA LYS A 76 13.11 -9.44 -15.69
C LYS A 76 14.37 -10.26 -15.40
N LYS A 77 15.55 -9.63 -15.47
CA LYS A 77 16.81 -10.27 -15.14
C LYS A 77 16.90 -10.65 -13.67
N ASP A 78 16.48 -9.76 -12.78
CA ASP A 78 16.51 -9.97 -11.32
C ASP A 78 15.56 -11.10 -10.86
N ALA A 79 14.51 -11.35 -11.62
CA ALA A 79 13.47 -12.34 -11.35
C ALA A 79 13.55 -13.59 -12.26
N ASP A 80 14.69 -13.84 -12.89
CA ASP A 80 14.91 -14.99 -13.81
C ASP A 80 13.77 -15.15 -14.85
N GLY A 81 13.23 -14.03 -15.34
CA GLY A 81 12.15 -13.99 -16.32
C GLY A 81 10.73 -14.13 -15.76
N ILE A 82 10.56 -14.37 -14.47
CA ILE A 82 9.23 -14.54 -13.84
C ILE A 82 8.62 -13.17 -13.51
N VAL A 83 8.15 -12.47 -14.55
CA VAL A 83 7.56 -11.12 -14.42
C VAL A 83 6.42 -10.91 -15.42
N ARG A 84 5.55 -9.98 -15.11
CA ARG A 84 4.55 -9.41 -16.03
C ARG A 84 5.14 -8.12 -16.63
N GLU A 85 5.79 -8.27 -17.77
CA GLU A 85 6.49 -7.16 -18.44
C GLU A 85 5.55 -6.01 -18.80
N ASP A 86 4.33 -6.31 -19.21
CA ASP A 86 3.28 -5.32 -19.52
C ASP A 86 2.92 -4.45 -18.30
N LEU A 87 2.77 -5.06 -17.13
CA LEU A 87 2.48 -4.33 -15.89
C LEU A 87 3.69 -3.53 -15.41
N LEU A 88 4.90 -4.09 -15.54
CA LEU A 88 6.13 -3.40 -15.19
C LEU A 88 6.36 -2.17 -16.09
N LEU A 89 6.08 -2.27 -17.39
CA LEU A 89 6.21 -1.13 -18.32
C LEU A 89 5.24 -0.02 -17.93
N THR A 90 3.95 -0.35 -17.77
CA THR A 90 2.94 0.63 -17.33
C THR A 90 3.33 1.33 -16.03
N MET A 91 3.91 0.58 -15.08
CA MET A 91 4.40 1.14 -13.82
C MET A 91 5.60 2.06 -14.06
N SER A 92 6.59 1.61 -14.85
CA SER A 92 7.85 2.33 -15.04
C SER A 92 7.69 3.67 -15.77
N GLU A 93 6.74 3.78 -16.69
CA GLU A 93 6.35 5.03 -17.35
C GLU A 93 5.84 6.10 -16.36
N GLY A 94 5.31 5.67 -15.21
CA GLY A 94 4.78 6.54 -14.17
C GLY A 94 5.79 6.97 -13.10
N LEU A 95 6.96 6.33 -12.98
CA LEU A 95 7.85 6.46 -11.82
C LEU A 95 8.32 7.89 -11.55
N ASN A 96 8.77 8.60 -12.57
CA ASN A 96 9.30 9.95 -12.39
C ASN A 96 8.19 10.93 -11.99
N ARG A 97 7.03 10.86 -12.63
CA ARG A 97 5.87 11.68 -12.29
C ARG A 97 5.39 11.45 -10.85
N VAL A 98 5.41 10.18 -10.42
CA VAL A 98 5.07 9.81 -9.03
C VAL A 98 6.08 10.41 -8.05
N THR A 99 7.35 10.39 -8.37
CA THR A 99 8.43 10.96 -7.55
C THR A 99 8.30 12.48 -7.43
N GLU A 100 8.09 13.18 -8.54
CA GLU A 100 7.85 14.63 -8.56
C GLU A 100 6.63 15.03 -7.71
N LYS A 101 5.56 14.24 -7.76
CA LYS A 101 4.39 14.47 -6.91
C LYS A 101 4.75 14.35 -5.43
N MET A 102 5.56 13.36 -5.05
CA MET A 102 6.02 13.21 -3.67
C MET A 102 6.86 14.40 -3.21
N GLU A 103 7.74 14.93 -4.06
CA GLU A 103 8.50 16.13 -3.76
C GLU A 103 7.57 17.33 -3.53
N LYS A 104 6.56 17.52 -4.39
CA LYS A 104 5.55 18.58 -4.22
C LYS A 104 4.75 18.45 -2.92
N LEU A 105 4.58 17.26 -2.42
CA LEU A 105 3.94 16.99 -1.11
C LEU A 105 4.88 17.21 0.07
N GLY A 106 6.17 17.51 -0.16
CA GLY A 106 7.15 17.81 0.87
C GLY A 106 8.20 16.73 1.13
N LEU A 107 8.28 15.69 0.28
CA LEU A 107 9.39 14.74 0.36
C LEU A 107 10.69 15.42 -0.03
N VAL A 108 11.69 15.34 0.85
CA VAL A 108 13.01 15.89 0.59
C VAL A 108 13.79 14.94 -0.31
N ILE A 109 14.05 15.38 -1.55
CA ILE A 109 14.89 14.68 -2.52
C ILE A 109 16.23 15.43 -2.62
N LEU A 110 17.34 14.70 -2.52
CA LEU A 110 18.66 15.31 -2.58
C LEU A 110 18.94 15.77 -4.02
N LYS A 111 19.43 17.00 -4.14
CA LYS A 111 19.80 17.62 -5.41
C LYS A 111 21.29 17.96 -5.42
N ASP A 112 21.89 17.90 -6.58
CA ASP A 112 23.26 18.37 -6.82
C ASP A 112 23.31 19.91 -6.98
N GLU A 113 24.49 20.43 -7.25
CA GLU A 113 24.73 21.87 -7.46
C GLU A 113 23.97 22.46 -8.67
N ASN A 114 23.56 21.60 -9.62
CA ASN A 114 22.81 21.98 -10.80
C ASN A 114 21.28 21.81 -10.60
N GLY A 115 20.84 21.45 -9.39
CA GLY A 115 19.44 21.20 -9.06
C GLY A 115 18.88 19.88 -9.58
N LYS A 116 19.71 18.97 -10.09
CA LYS A 116 19.31 17.63 -10.54
C LYS A 116 19.26 16.66 -9.35
N TYR A 117 18.37 15.68 -9.39
CA TYR A 117 18.31 14.64 -8.36
C TYR A 117 19.61 13.83 -8.30
N VAL A 118 20.12 13.64 -7.09
CA VAL A 118 21.35 12.85 -6.87
C VAL A 118 21.04 11.38 -7.14
N ALA A 119 21.51 10.90 -8.30
CA ALA A 119 21.40 9.50 -8.68
C ALA A 119 22.35 8.60 -7.86
N ARG A 120 21.93 7.36 -7.63
CA ARG A 120 22.74 6.28 -7.07
C ARG A 120 22.61 5.07 -7.98
N GLY A 121 23.63 4.87 -8.82
CA GLY A 121 23.56 3.85 -9.88
C GLY A 121 22.56 4.23 -10.98
N ASN A 122 21.97 3.23 -11.61
CA ASN A 122 21.24 3.40 -12.87
C ASN A 122 19.72 3.59 -12.71
N ARG A 123 19.16 3.50 -11.49
CA ARG A 123 17.71 3.49 -11.26
C ARG A 123 17.28 4.04 -9.90
N ASN A 124 18.20 4.59 -9.14
CA ASN A 124 17.91 5.03 -7.78
C ASN A 124 18.22 6.52 -7.64
N ILE A 125 17.44 7.22 -6.83
CA ILE A 125 17.75 8.57 -6.37
C ILE A 125 17.76 8.62 -4.84
N LYS A 126 18.58 9.53 -4.29
CA LYS A 126 18.69 9.72 -2.84
C LYS A 126 17.59 10.61 -2.30
N ILE A 127 17.01 10.20 -1.20
CA ILE A 127 16.00 10.97 -0.48
C ILE A 127 16.26 11.00 1.03
N ASN A 128 15.64 11.95 1.71
CA ASN A 128 15.41 11.88 3.15
C ASN A 128 13.96 11.48 3.38
N GLY A 129 13.70 10.19 3.46
CA GLY A 129 12.37 9.60 3.45
C GLY A 129 11.83 9.18 4.82
N GLU A 130 12.36 9.68 5.93
CA GLU A 130 11.85 9.38 7.26
C GLU A 130 10.39 9.79 7.44
N ASN A 131 10.00 10.88 6.78
CA ASN A 131 8.66 11.45 6.85
C ASN A 131 7.75 11.11 5.67
N ILE A 132 8.16 10.20 4.79
CA ILE A 132 7.37 9.85 3.58
C ILE A 132 5.94 9.40 3.94
N LYS A 133 5.80 8.62 4.99
CA LYS A 133 4.49 8.12 5.40
C LYS A 133 3.61 9.16 6.08
N PRO A 134 4.10 9.96 7.04
CA PRO A 134 3.39 11.14 7.56
C PRO A 134 2.95 12.11 6.46
N ILE A 135 3.82 12.45 5.52
CA ILE A 135 3.49 13.35 4.39
C ILE A 135 2.28 12.82 3.60
N LEU A 136 2.30 11.55 3.22
CA LEU A 136 1.19 10.93 2.51
C LEU A 136 -0.10 10.88 3.34
N ALA A 137 0.02 10.53 4.62
CA ALA A 137 -1.14 10.43 5.49
C ALA A 137 -1.81 11.79 5.72
N ASP A 138 -1.03 12.84 5.89
CA ASP A 138 -1.55 14.19 6.12
C ASP A 138 -2.16 14.75 4.82
N ALA A 139 -1.56 14.48 3.66
CA ALA A 139 -2.14 14.81 2.36
C ALA A 139 -3.50 14.12 2.14
N VAL A 140 -3.60 12.83 2.45
CA VAL A 140 -4.87 12.08 2.32
C VAL A 140 -5.93 12.57 3.30
N LYS A 141 -5.56 12.90 4.55
CA LYS A 141 -6.50 13.46 5.54
C LYS A 141 -7.09 14.81 5.12
N ALA A 142 -6.34 15.58 4.34
CA ALA A 142 -6.78 16.87 3.83
C ALA A 142 -7.73 16.76 2.62
N LEU A 143 -7.92 15.57 2.04
CA LEU A 143 -8.78 15.37 0.89
C LEU A 143 -10.27 15.50 1.26
N PRO A 144 -11.05 16.34 0.59
CA PRO A 144 -12.48 16.35 0.73
C PRO A 144 -13.06 15.00 0.23
N GLY A 145 -14.08 14.50 0.92
CA GLY A 145 -14.73 13.23 0.53
C GLY A 145 -13.92 11.96 0.79
N CYS A 146 -12.79 12.06 1.51
CA CYS A 146 -11.99 10.91 1.93
C CYS A 146 -12.24 10.58 3.41
N THR A 147 -12.74 9.38 3.67
CA THR A 147 -12.92 8.84 5.02
C THR A 147 -11.82 7.83 5.33
N ILE A 148 -11.23 7.92 6.52
CA ILE A 148 -10.18 6.98 6.96
C ILE A 148 -10.68 6.25 8.21
N LEU A 149 -10.78 4.94 8.10
CA LEU A 149 -11.03 4.04 9.22
C LEU A 149 -9.71 3.38 9.63
N ASN A 150 -9.08 3.90 10.69
CA ASN A 150 -7.94 3.23 11.31
C ASN A 150 -8.44 2.11 12.23
N ARG A 151 -7.61 1.12 12.48
CA ARG A 151 -7.89 0.00 13.37
C ARG A 151 -9.08 -0.84 12.92
N VAL A 152 -9.27 -0.95 11.60
CA VAL A 152 -10.29 -1.81 10.98
C VAL A 152 -9.60 -2.87 10.14
N ASN A 153 -9.80 -4.13 10.52
CA ASN A 153 -9.28 -5.28 9.80
C ASN A 153 -10.34 -5.78 8.81
N ILE A 154 -10.04 -5.70 7.54
CA ILE A 154 -10.87 -6.30 6.48
C ILE A 154 -10.54 -7.78 6.38
N THR A 155 -11.58 -8.61 6.30
CA THR A 155 -11.47 -10.07 6.31
C THR A 155 -11.81 -10.73 4.99
N ASP A 156 -12.81 -10.20 4.28
CA ASP A 156 -13.31 -10.75 3.04
C ASP A 156 -13.90 -9.68 2.13
N PHE A 157 -13.95 -9.97 0.82
CA PHE A 157 -14.74 -9.17 -0.11
C PHE A 157 -16.23 -9.47 0.04
N TYR A 158 -17.05 -8.44 -0.11
CA TYR A 158 -18.48 -8.57 -0.30
C TYR A 158 -18.76 -8.76 -1.79
N VAL A 159 -19.26 -9.95 -2.16
CA VAL A 159 -19.49 -10.34 -3.55
C VAL A 159 -20.98 -10.54 -3.78
N GLU A 160 -21.52 -9.90 -4.81
CA GLU A 160 -22.88 -10.11 -5.33
C GLU A 160 -22.83 -10.37 -6.82
N ASN A 161 -23.53 -11.40 -7.29
CA ASN A 161 -23.59 -11.73 -8.71
C ASN A 161 -22.23 -11.79 -9.40
N ASN A 162 -21.27 -12.48 -8.78
CA ASN A 162 -19.88 -12.59 -9.24
C ASN A 162 -19.14 -11.25 -9.42
N THR A 163 -19.57 -10.23 -8.68
CA THR A 163 -18.98 -8.90 -8.71
C THR A 163 -18.63 -8.48 -7.28
N ILE A 164 -17.42 -7.93 -7.09
CA ILE A 164 -17.01 -7.37 -5.80
C ILE A 164 -17.72 -6.03 -5.61
N CYS A 165 -18.60 -5.97 -4.61
CA CYS A 165 -19.44 -4.83 -4.26
C CYS A 165 -19.04 -4.20 -2.92
N GLY A 166 -17.90 -4.55 -2.36
CA GLY A 166 -17.42 -4.04 -1.08
C GLY A 166 -16.58 -5.03 -0.30
N ALA A 167 -16.57 -4.89 1.02
CA ALA A 167 -15.83 -5.77 1.91
C ALA A 167 -16.46 -5.86 3.31
N TYR A 168 -16.16 -6.96 4.00
CA TYR A 168 -16.44 -7.16 5.41
C TYR A 168 -15.21 -6.88 6.25
N GLY A 169 -15.42 -6.36 7.45
CA GLY A 169 -14.34 -6.14 8.39
C GLY A 169 -14.84 -5.96 9.82
N PHE A 170 -13.90 -5.74 10.72
CA PHE A 170 -14.23 -5.47 12.12
C PHE A 170 -13.21 -4.50 12.74
N SER A 171 -13.64 -3.77 13.78
CA SER A 171 -12.75 -2.95 14.58
C SER A 171 -11.77 -3.84 15.36
N ILE A 172 -10.49 -3.48 15.38
CA ILE A 172 -9.49 -4.16 16.20
C ILE A 172 -9.60 -3.68 17.66
N ASP A 173 -9.98 -2.42 17.84
CA ASP A 173 -10.17 -1.83 19.15
C ASP A 173 -11.61 -2.10 19.65
N GLU A 174 -11.73 -2.37 20.93
CA GLU A 174 -13.00 -2.49 21.62
C GLU A 174 -13.48 -1.10 22.04
N THR A 175 -14.76 -0.86 21.87
CA THR A 175 -15.45 0.30 22.45
C THR A 175 -16.27 -0.15 23.65
N GLU A 176 -16.44 0.70 24.63
CA GLU A 176 -17.31 0.43 25.77
C GLU A 176 -18.73 0.91 25.46
N GLU A 177 -19.68 0.01 25.54
CA GLU A 177 -21.11 0.31 25.37
C GLU A 177 -21.87 -0.34 26.53
N ASN A 178 -22.58 0.47 27.31
CA ASN A 178 -23.33 0.04 28.50
C ASN A 178 -22.46 -0.74 29.53
N GLY A 179 -21.21 -0.33 29.72
CA GLY A 179 -20.29 -0.97 30.66
C GLY A 179 -19.65 -2.26 30.13
N GLU A 180 -19.91 -2.65 28.89
CA GLU A 180 -19.35 -3.84 28.27
C GLU A 180 -18.45 -3.51 27.09
N LYS A 181 -17.29 -4.16 27.02
CA LYS A 181 -16.38 -4.05 25.88
C LYS A 181 -16.92 -4.80 24.68
N CYS A 182 -17.10 -4.11 23.58
CA CYS A 182 -17.59 -4.70 22.34
C CYS A 182 -16.81 -4.20 21.10
N GLY A 183 -16.79 -5.04 20.08
CA GLY A 183 -16.28 -4.68 18.76
C GLY A 183 -17.40 -4.33 17.79
N THR A 184 -17.04 -3.61 16.73
CA THR A 184 -17.92 -3.27 15.62
C THR A 184 -17.61 -4.12 14.41
N ALA A 185 -18.60 -4.76 13.81
CA ALA A 185 -18.51 -5.36 12.49
C ALA A 185 -18.95 -4.36 11.42
N TYR A 186 -18.24 -4.35 10.32
CA TYR A 186 -18.50 -3.45 9.19
C TYR A 186 -18.88 -4.25 7.94
N LEU A 187 -19.92 -3.79 7.25
CA LEU A 187 -20.14 -4.03 5.83
C LEU A 187 -19.87 -2.70 5.11
N ILE A 188 -18.82 -2.65 4.32
CA ILE A 188 -18.48 -1.46 3.52
C ILE A 188 -18.86 -1.75 2.08
N LYS A 189 -19.92 -1.12 1.61
CA LYS A 189 -20.40 -1.22 0.22
C LYS A 189 -19.66 -0.19 -0.65
N ALA A 190 -19.20 -0.61 -1.81
CA ALA A 190 -18.45 0.23 -2.73
C ALA A 190 -18.70 -0.14 -4.18
N ARG A 191 -18.67 0.83 -5.07
CA ARG A 191 -18.77 0.60 -6.53
C ARG A 191 -17.49 -0.03 -7.09
N LYS A 192 -16.33 0.30 -6.50
CA LYS A 192 -15.02 -0.29 -6.82
C LYS A 192 -14.22 -0.52 -5.55
N VAL A 193 -13.42 -1.57 -5.57
CA VAL A 193 -12.54 -1.93 -4.44
C VAL A 193 -11.11 -2.04 -4.94
N LEU A 194 -10.20 -1.35 -4.25
CA LEU A 194 -8.76 -1.45 -4.46
C LEU A 194 -8.13 -2.19 -3.27
N CYS A 195 -7.55 -3.35 -3.52
CA CYS A 195 -6.79 -4.10 -2.52
C CYS A 195 -5.33 -3.63 -2.52
N ALA A 196 -4.93 -2.89 -1.48
CA ALA A 196 -3.60 -2.31 -1.31
C ALA A 196 -2.92 -2.79 -0.01
N THR A 197 -3.11 -4.08 0.34
CA THR A 197 -2.71 -4.67 1.63
C THR A 197 -1.22 -4.96 1.75
N GLY A 198 -0.45 -4.77 0.68
CA GLY A 198 0.99 -5.03 0.63
C GLY A 198 1.34 -6.52 0.56
N GLY A 199 2.63 -6.81 0.65
CA GLY A 199 3.17 -8.16 0.57
C GLY A 199 2.97 -8.98 1.84
N ALA A 200 3.12 -10.30 1.73
CA ALA A 200 2.90 -11.28 2.81
C ALA A 200 4.15 -11.58 3.65
N ALA A 201 4.91 -10.56 4.02
CA ALA A 201 6.19 -10.71 4.73
C ALA A 201 6.07 -11.50 6.05
N GLY A 202 4.94 -11.41 6.74
CA GLY A 202 4.70 -12.09 8.01
C GLY A 202 4.49 -13.61 7.92
N LEU A 203 4.35 -14.18 6.72
CA LEU A 203 4.23 -15.62 6.52
C LEU A 203 5.57 -16.36 6.67
N TYR A 204 6.67 -15.68 6.39
CA TYR A 204 7.99 -16.31 6.30
C TYR A 204 8.82 -16.02 7.53
N ARG A 205 9.59 -17.03 7.98
CA ARG A 205 10.62 -16.84 8.99
C ARG A 205 11.95 -16.59 8.29
N PRO A 206 12.75 -15.60 8.73
CA PRO A 206 14.12 -15.47 8.26
C PRO A 206 14.92 -16.73 8.57
N ASN A 207 15.73 -17.18 7.62
CA ASN A 207 16.64 -18.32 7.84
C ASN A 207 17.81 -17.95 8.78
N ASN A 208 18.08 -16.67 8.98
CA ASN A 208 19.12 -16.20 9.87
C ASN A 208 18.62 -16.17 11.33
N PRO A 209 19.25 -16.88 12.26
CA PRO A 209 18.83 -16.90 13.69
C PRO A 209 18.85 -15.53 14.37
N GLY A 210 19.66 -14.58 13.86
CA GLY A 210 19.69 -13.20 14.35
C GLY A 210 18.48 -12.36 13.97
N PHE A 211 17.65 -12.82 13.02
CA PHE A 211 16.45 -12.15 12.60
C PHE A 211 15.21 -12.84 13.18
N SER A 212 14.45 -12.12 13.96
CA SER A 212 13.14 -12.56 14.44
C SER A 212 12.03 -11.83 13.69
N ARG A 213 10.79 -12.30 13.85
CA ARG A 213 9.59 -11.62 13.32
C ARG A 213 9.55 -10.13 13.67
N HIS A 214 10.11 -9.75 14.82
CA HIS A 214 10.12 -8.36 15.30
C HIS A 214 11.32 -7.55 14.79
N LYS A 215 12.30 -8.19 14.17
CA LYS A 215 13.49 -7.54 13.60
C LYS A 215 13.47 -7.51 12.07
N MET A 216 12.34 -7.82 11.46
CA MET A 216 12.16 -7.70 10.01
C MET A 216 11.94 -6.24 9.61
N TRP A 217 12.47 -5.86 8.46
CA TRP A 217 12.23 -4.54 7.87
C TRP A 217 10.76 -4.31 7.53
N TYR A 218 10.08 -5.35 7.06
CA TYR A 218 8.68 -5.29 6.66
C TYR A 218 7.73 -5.56 7.83
N PRO A 219 6.48 -5.00 7.78
CA PRO A 219 5.49 -5.24 8.83
C PRO A 219 5.22 -6.74 9.04
N PRO A 220 5.49 -7.29 10.23
CA PRO A 220 5.35 -8.73 10.48
C PRO A 220 3.88 -9.19 10.52
N PHE A 221 2.94 -8.26 10.59
CA PHE A 221 1.51 -8.53 10.63
C PHE A 221 0.86 -8.61 9.25
N ASN A 222 1.63 -8.45 8.16
CA ASN A 222 1.17 -8.69 6.79
C ASN A 222 1.28 -10.20 6.51
N THR A 223 0.19 -10.91 6.74
CA THR A 223 0.12 -12.39 6.71
C THR A 223 -0.60 -12.93 5.48
N GLY A 224 -0.69 -12.15 4.39
CA GLY A 224 -1.27 -12.59 3.14
C GLY A 224 -2.81 -12.54 3.08
N ALA A 225 -3.47 -11.84 4.01
CA ALA A 225 -4.93 -11.75 4.02
C ALA A 225 -5.50 -11.19 2.70
N GLY A 226 -4.85 -10.17 2.10
CA GLY A 226 -5.26 -9.65 0.79
C GLY A 226 -5.16 -10.66 -0.34
N TYR A 227 -4.14 -11.54 -0.30
CA TYR A 227 -4.02 -12.63 -1.27
C TYR A 227 -5.13 -13.66 -1.07
N ALA A 228 -5.40 -14.06 0.17
CA ALA A 228 -6.48 -14.99 0.49
C ALA A 228 -7.84 -14.46 0.03
N MET A 229 -8.14 -13.19 0.29
CA MET A 229 -9.37 -12.54 -0.18
C MET A 229 -9.49 -12.57 -1.70
N GLY A 230 -8.39 -12.29 -2.42
CA GLY A 230 -8.35 -12.35 -3.88
C GLY A 230 -8.63 -13.74 -4.40
N ILE A 231 -7.93 -14.75 -3.87
CA ILE A 231 -8.10 -16.16 -4.25
C ILE A 231 -9.53 -16.64 -3.98
N ASN A 232 -10.08 -16.33 -2.81
CA ASN A 232 -11.44 -16.72 -2.43
C ASN A 232 -12.50 -16.06 -3.33
N ALA A 233 -12.20 -14.88 -3.87
CA ALA A 233 -13.06 -14.18 -4.82
C ALA A 233 -12.83 -14.62 -6.28
N GLY A 234 -11.97 -15.60 -6.54
CA GLY A 234 -11.71 -16.12 -7.88
C GLY A 234 -10.68 -15.33 -8.69
N ALA A 235 -9.87 -14.47 -8.06
CA ALA A 235 -8.83 -13.73 -8.75
C ALA A 235 -7.67 -14.67 -9.16
N GLU A 236 -7.16 -14.47 -10.37
CA GLU A 236 -5.91 -15.08 -10.80
C GLU A 236 -4.73 -14.38 -10.12
N MET A 237 -3.77 -15.17 -9.64
CA MET A 237 -2.58 -14.68 -8.98
C MET A 237 -1.37 -14.83 -9.87
N THR A 238 -0.50 -13.84 -9.86
CA THR A 238 0.74 -13.83 -10.65
C THR A 238 1.95 -13.67 -9.74
N THR A 239 3.08 -14.24 -10.15
CA THR A 239 4.39 -14.10 -9.50
C THR A 239 4.48 -14.60 -8.06
N PHE A 240 3.65 -15.56 -7.67
CA PHE A 240 3.68 -16.18 -6.34
C PHE A 240 5.00 -16.93 -6.04
N GLU A 241 5.71 -17.33 -7.07
CA GLU A 241 7.02 -17.98 -6.98
C GLU A 241 8.08 -17.02 -6.44
N MET A 242 7.88 -15.72 -6.67
CA MET A 242 8.83 -14.69 -6.28
C MET A 242 8.67 -14.33 -4.82
N ARG A 243 9.66 -14.69 -4.02
CA ARG A 243 9.80 -14.31 -2.62
C ARG A 243 11.03 -13.45 -2.48
N PHE A 244 10.86 -12.15 -2.60
CA PHE A 244 11.95 -11.20 -2.50
C PHE A 244 11.96 -10.51 -1.13
N ILE A 245 13.06 -10.61 -0.42
CA ILE A 245 13.36 -9.82 0.78
C ILE A 245 14.71 -9.18 0.55
N ALA A 246 14.74 -7.85 0.39
CA ALA A 246 15.99 -7.10 0.36
C ALA A 246 16.63 -7.17 1.76
N LEU A 247 17.70 -7.91 1.88
CA LEU A 247 18.60 -7.83 3.03
C LEU A 247 19.58 -6.70 2.75
N ARG A 248 19.66 -5.72 3.64
CA ARG A 248 20.65 -4.64 3.63
C ARG A 248 21.45 -4.67 4.91
#